data_074e7e9d6fb1bb58c4e853784fdee293
#
_entry.id   074e7e9d6fb1bb58c4e853784fdee293
#
_cell.length_a   1.000
_cell.length_b   1.000
_cell.length_c   1.000
_cell.angle_alpha   90.00
_cell.angle_beta   90.00
_cell.angle_gamma   90.00
#
_symmetry.space_group_name_H-M   'P 1'
#
loop_
_entity.id
_entity.type
_entity.pdbx_description
1 polymer ?
#
loop_
_entity_poly.entity_id
_entity_poly.type
_entity_poly.pdbx_seq_one_letter_code
_entity_poly.pdbx_strand_id
1 'polypeptide(L)'
;EYPSFGFFSEVYGAEISGLTIQGKLNVSNSGYVYFGTVAGVAADSKISDCASNVSFTDKDKYINGTVALCGYAINSTIEYCQNKGDFSITQDVTSFQMGGIVGLAQNSTVQYCANTGDLTSWTPCTGGIVGQLIQNSKVINCYSTGKIVPLGKGTTDFGGIAGTVGTGTEIRHCYFAGEVDLSQYTATTPYKRLGGIVGGVSSDTPVFENNYFIETENVTACSKYTEAGTAKSLEYMETEDFFNEITTAGGNYRFNSNGT
;
A
#
# COMPACT_ATOMS: atom_id res chain seq x y z
N GLU A 1 13.70 -1.19 20.44
CA GLU A 1 13.62 -1.57 19.00
C GLU A 1 12.63 -2.72 18.88
N TYR A 2 11.75 -2.66 17.90
CA TYR A 2 10.84 -3.77 17.62
C TYR A 2 11.55 -4.77 16.69
N PRO A 3 11.31 -6.08 16.86
CA PRO A 3 11.89 -7.06 15.95
C PRO A 3 11.46 -6.84 14.52
N SER A 4 12.39 -7.06 13.61
CA SER A 4 12.19 -6.96 12.16
C SER A 4 12.48 -8.30 11.50
N PHE A 5 11.67 -8.65 10.50
CA PHE A 5 11.77 -9.90 9.77
C PHE A 5 11.59 -9.67 8.27
N GLY A 6 12.35 -10.40 7.49
CA GLY A 6 12.31 -10.40 6.04
C GLY A 6 13.41 -11.29 5.49
N PHE A 7 13.63 -11.29 4.17
CA PHE A 7 14.83 -11.89 3.61
C PHE A 7 16.07 -11.21 4.20
N PHE A 8 15.99 -9.87 4.35
CA PHE A 8 16.84 -9.10 5.24
C PHE A 8 15.99 -8.61 6.43
N SER A 9 16.42 -8.82 7.65
CA SER A 9 15.71 -8.25 8.81
C SER A 9 15.80 -6.73 8.78
N GLU A 10 17.00 -6.20 8.61
CA GLU A 10 17.28 -4.77 8.58
C GLU A 10 18.39 -4.46 7.58
N VAL A 11 18.25 -3.31 6.89
CA VAL A 11 19.28 -2.77 5.99
C VAL A 11 19.49 -1.28 6.28
N TYR A 12 20.75 -0.88 6.34
CA TYR A 12 21.18 0.46 6.67
C TYR A 12 22.22 0.97 5.67
N GLY A 13 21.99 2.13 5.06
CA GLY A 13 22.91 2.74 4.11
C GLY A 13 23.25 1.82 2.92
N ALA A 14 22.32 0.98 2.48
CA ALA A 14 22.55 -0.09 1.53
C ALA A 14 21.67 0.05 0.29
N GLU A 15 22.10 -0.60 -0.80
CA GLU A 15 21.31 -0.77 -2.02
C GLU A 15 21.02 -2.26 -2.23
N ILE A 16 19.74 -2.60 -2.39
CA ILE A 16 19.26 -3.93 -2.74
C ILE A 16 18.57 -3.83 -4.08
N SER A 17 18.95 -4.65 -5.04
CA SER A 17 18.32 -4.63 -6.36
C SER A 17 18.20 -6.02 -6.99
N GLY A 18 17.21 -6.18 -7.89
CA GLY A 18 17.04 -7.36 -8.73
C GLY A 18 16.65 -8.65 -8.01
N LEU A 19 16.12 -8.55 -6.77
CA LEU A 19 15.76 -9.72 -5.97
C LEU A 19 14.31 -10.13 -6.22
N THR A 20 14.10 -11.43 -6.50
CA THR A 20 12.75 -12.01 -6.55
C THR A 20 12.60 -13.04 -5.43
N ILE A 21 11.58 -12.84 -4.58
CA ILE A 21 11.27 -13.73 -3.46
C ILE A 21 9.90 -14.37 -3.71
N GLN A 22 9.82 -15.68 -3.51
CA GLN A 22 8.55 -16.41 -3.66
C GLN A 22 8.38 -17.46 -2.59
N GLY A 23 7.15 -17.75 -2.23
CA GLY A 23 6.83 -18.76 -1.23
C GLY A 23 5.55 -18.49 -0.47
N LYS A 24 5.40 -19.20 0.64
CA LYS A 24 4.31 -19.01 1.60
C LYS A 24 4.88 -18.80 2.99
N LEU A 25 4.38 -17.80 3.68
CA LEU A 25 4.77 -17.51 5.04
C LEU A 25 3.55 -17.52 5.95
N ASN A 26 3.61 -18.38 6.97
CA ASN A 26 2.65 -18.39 8.04
C ASN A 26 3.36 -17.93 9.30
N VAL A 27 2.92 -16.83 9.87
CA VAL A 27 3.55 -16.25 11.07
C VAL A 27 2.67 -16.53 12.28
N SER A 28 3.29 -17.12 13.32
CA SER A 28 2.71 -17.36 14.61
C SER A 28 3.55 -16.66 15.69
N ASN A 29 3.53 -15.34 15.72
CA ASN A 29 4.26 -14.58 16.74
C ASN A 29 3.34 -13.60 17.45
N SER A 30 3.58 -13.38 18.74
CA SER A 30 2.90 -12.35 19.52
C SER A 30 3.85 -11.18 19.76
N GLY A 31 3.51 -9.99 19.30
CA GLY A 31 4.29 -8.79 19.55
C GLY A 31 4.26 -7.80 18.38
N TYR A 32 4.98 -6.70 18.53
CA TYR A 32 5.15 -5.72 17.48
C TYR A 32 6.30 -6.12 16.55
N VAL A 33 6.05 -6.15 15.25
CA VAL A 33 7.00 -6.68 14.27
C VAL A 33 6.98 -5.82 13.01
N TYR A 34 8.14 -5.46 12.50
CA TYR A 34 8.27 -4.96 11.12
C TYR A 34 8.55 -6.13 10.18
N PHE A 35 7.53 -6.52 9.42
CA PHE A 35 7.66 -7.61 8.47
C PHE A 35 7.67 -7.08 7.04
N GLY A 36 8.71 -7.44 6.28
CA GLY A 36 8.80 -7.19 4.85
C GLY A 36 9.34 -8.42 4.13
N THR A 37 8.75 -8.79 2.99
CA THR A 37 9.23 -9.95 2.24
C THR A 37 10.68 -9.78 1.78
N VAL A 38 11.07 -8.57 1.41
CA VAL A 38 12.45 -8.21 1.06
C VAL A 38 13.20 -7.72 2.30
N ALA A 39 12.70 -6.68 2.97
CA ALA A 39 13.33 -6.11 4.16
C ALA A 39 12.30 -5.78 5.23
N GLY A 40 12.57 -6.19 6.48
CA GLY A 40 11.76 -5.77 7.63
C GLY A 40 11.87 -4.27 7.87
N VAL A 41 13.09 -3.75 7.92
CA VAL A 41 13.40 -2.31 7.98
C VAL A 41 14.43 -1.93 6.92
N ALA A 42 14.20 -0.81 6.24
CA ALA A 42 15.18 -0.16 5.38
C ALA A 42 15.38 1.28 5.86
N ALA A 43 16.59 1.63 6.27
CA ALA A 43 16.95 2.96 6.71
C ALA A 43 18.12 3.52 5.89
N ASP A 44 18.00 4.79 5.46
CA ASP A 44 19.00 5.47 4.62
C ASP A 44 19.41 4.61 3.40
N SER A 45 18.45 3.86 2.83
CA SER A 45 18.71 2.76 1.90
C SER A 45 17.87 2.88 0.62
N LYS A 46 18.26 2.10 -0.38
CA LYS A 46 17.52 1.97 -1.62
C LYS A 46 17.16 0.50 -1.89
N ILE A 47 15.88 0.23 -2.17
CA ILE A 47 15.42 -1.07 -2.67
C ILE A 47 14.83 -0.85 -4.05
N SER A 48 15.38 -1.51 -5.07
CA SER A 48 14.96 -1.31 -6.45
C SER A 48 14.84 -2.61 -7.24
N ASP A 49 13.96 -2.62 -8.25
CA ASP A 49 13.79 -3.75 -9.17
C ASP A 49 13.56 -5.11 -8.45
N CYS A 50 12.91 -5.07 -7.28
CA CYS A 50 12.61 -6.26 -6.49
C CYS A 50 11.16 -6.72 -6.67
N ALA A 51 10.96 -8.03 -6.63
CA ALA A 51 9.62 -8.62 -6.74
C ALA A 51 9.35 -9.59 -5.58
N SER A 52 8.13 -9.52 -5.05
CA SER A 52 7.59 -10.47 -4.08
C SER A 52 6.43 -11.24 -4.66
N ASN A 53 6.51 -12.56 -4.61
CA ASN A 53 5.39 -13.48 -4.86
C ASN A 53 5.22 -14.38 -3.62
N VAL A 54 5.16 -13.75 -2.45
CA VAL A 54 5.03 -14.41 -1.16
C VAL A 54 3.62 -14.21 -0.65
N SER A 55 2.87 -15.30 -0.49
CA SER A 55 1.60 -15.24 0.25
C SER A 55 1.88 -15.25 1.75
N PHE A 56 1.35 -14.25 2.44
CA PHE A 56 1.47 -14.10 3.89
C PHE A 56 0.11 -14.33 4.56
N THR A 57 0.09 -15.15 5.61
CA THR A 57 -1.12 -15.34 6.43
C THR A 57 -0.72 -15.39 7.91
N ASP A 58 -1.44 -14.63 8.74
CA ASP A 58 -1.37 -14.77 10.18
C ASP A 58 -2.14 -16.00 10.64
N LYS A 59 -1.60 -16.74 11.60
CA LYS A 59 -2.27 -17.92 12.22
C LYS A 59 -2.67 -17.69 13.65
N ASP A 60 -2.05 -16.73 14.33
CA ASP A 60 -2.20 -16.55 15.77
C ASP A 60 -2.49 -15.09 16.13
N LYS A 61 -2.98 -14.90 17.34
CA LYS A 61 -3.41 -13.62 17.89
C LYS A 61 -2.22 -12.67 18.09
N TYR A 62 -2.42 -11.38 17.72
CA TYR A 62 -1.60 -10.24 18.13
C TYR A 62 -0.27 -10.05 17.42
N ILE A 63 -0.24 -10.13 16.09
CA ILE A 63 0.82 -9.48 15.35
C ILE A 63 0.45 -8.00 15.24
N ASN A 64 1.20 -7.12 15.93
CA ASN A 64 1.17 -5.70 15.69
C ASN A 64 2.37 -5.32 14.80
N GLY A 65 2.29 -4.23 14.06
CA GLY A 65 3.42 -3.75 13.27
C GLY A 65 3.12 -3.54 11.79
N THR A 66 3.91 -4.13 10.90
CA THR A 66 3.75 -3.95 9.45
C THR A 66 3.81 -5.26 8.69
N VAL A 67 3.10 -5.32 7.55
CA VAL A 67 3.28 -6.35 6.50
C VAL A 67 3.33 -5.69 5.15
N ALA A 68 4.41 -5.96 4.38
CA ALA A 68 4.61 -5.41 3.05
C ALA A 68 5.76 -6.13 2.30
N LEU A 69 6.17 -5.63 1.14
CA LEU A 69 7.47 -5.97 0.53
C LEU A 69 8.61 -5.40 1.38
N CYS A 70 8.50 -4.14 1.84
CA CYS A 70 9.35 -3.52 2.86
C CYS A 70 8.49 -3.10 4.05
N GLY A 71 8.75 -3.65 5.25
CA GLY A 71 7.94 -3.39 6.45
C GLY A 71 7.98 -1.92 6.85
N TYR A 72 9.16 -1.36 7.08
CA TYR A 72 9.35 0.03 7.45
C TYR A 72 10.48 0.67 6.63
N ALA A 73 10.16 1.71 5.88
CA ALA A 73 11.11 2.52 5.13
C ALA A 73 11.34 3.86 5.84
N ILE A 74 12.60 4.18 6.18
CA ILE A 74 13.02 5.41 6.84
C ILE A 74 14.09 6.09 5.99
N ASN A 75 13.92 7.35 5.62
CA ASN A 75 14.87 8.10 4.78
C ASN A 75 15.29 7.33 3.52
N SER A 76 14.42 6.52 2.96
CA SER A 76 14.76 5.51 1.96
C SER A 76 13.98 5.69 0.67
N THR A 77 14.49 5.08 -0.40
CA THR A 77 13.79 5.02 -1.69
C THR A 77 13.46 3.58 -2.04
N ILE A 78 12.18 3.33 -2.32
CA ILE A 78 11.67 2.04 -2.79
C ILE A 78 11.14 2.28 -4.20
N GLU A 79 11.77 1.67 -5.21
CA GLU A 79 11.39 1.95 -6.60
C GLU A 79 11.44 0.72 -7.50
N TYR A 80 10.60 0.73 -8.54
CA TYR A 80 10.50 -0.34 -9.53
C TYR A 80 10.24 -1.72 -8.90
N CYS A 81 9.58 -1.74 -7.73
CA CYS A 81 9.29 -2.96 -7.00
C CYS A 81 7.85 -3.43 -7.28
N GLN A 82 7.66 -4.75 -7.22
CA GLN A 82 6.36 -5.36 -7.47
C GLN A 82 5.99 -6.38 -6.39
N ASN A 83 4.76 -6.29 -5.86
CA ASN A 83 4.15 -7.35 -5.08
C ASN A 83 3.07 -8.07 -5.89
N LYS A 84 3.15 -9.40 -5.92
CA LYS A 84 2.16 -10.31 -6.54
C LYS A 84 1.56 -11.28 -5.53
N GLY A 85 2.07 -11.29 -4.31
CA GLY A 85 1.63 -12.19 -3.26
C GLY A 85 0.50 -11.59 -2.44
N ASP A 86 -0.43 -12.44 -2.00
CA ASP A 86 -1.56 -12.02 -1.18
C ASP A 86 -1.15 -11.92 0.28
N PHE A 87 -1.54 -10.83 0.93
CA PHE A 87 -1.33 -10.64 2.37
C PHE A 87 -2.66 -10.68 3.11
N SER A 88 -2.74 -11.55 4.11
CA SER A 88 -3.97 -11.77 4.87
C SER A 88 -3.70 -11.69 6.37
N ILE A 89 -4.29 -10.69 7.03
CA ILE A 89 -4.36 -10.52 8.47
C ILE A 89 -5.80 -10.68 8.91
N THR A 90 -6.13 -11.84 9.45
CA THR A 90 -7.51 -12.23 9.79
C THR A 90 -7.84 -12.06 11.27
N GLN A 91 -6.86 -11.73 12.10
CA GLN A 91 -7.03 -11.50 13.52
C GLN A 91 -7.27 -10.01 13.82
N ASP A 92 -8.08 -9.75 14.84
CA ASP A 92 -8.35 -8.39 15.33
C ASP A 92 -7.07 -7.80 15.94
N VAL A 93 -6.45 -6.87 15.22
CA VAL A 93 -5.20 -6.19 15.61
C VAL A 93 -5.42 -4.70 15.72
N THR A 94 -4.88 -4.08 16.76
CA THR A 94 -5.16 -2.69 17.11
C THR A 94 -4.13 -1.69 16.58
N SER A 95 -2.95 -2.15 16.16
CA SER A 95 -1.87 -1.28 15.70
C SER A 95 -1.06 -1.97 14.62
N PHE A 96 -1.54 -1.84 13.38
CA PHE A 96 -0.92 -2.50 12.25
C PHE A 96 -1.04 -1.66 10.97
N GLN A 97 -0.02 -1.72 10.13
CA GLN A 97 -0.01 -1.10 8.81
C GLN A 97 0.27 -2.15 7.75
N MET A 98 -0.62 -2.28 6.79
CA MET A 98 -0.46 -3.18 5.66
C MET A 98 -0.34 -2.39 4.36
N GLY A 99 0.72 -2.66 3.61
CA GLY A 99 0.88 -2.13 2.25
C GLY A 99 1.34 -3.23 1.30
N GLY A 100 0.96 -3.17 0.05
CA GLY A 100 1.50 -4.11 -0.93
C GLY A 100 3.03 -3.94 -1.09
N ILE A 101 3.52 -2.71 -1.01
CA ILE A 101 4.94 -2.37 -1.19
C ILE A 101 5.60 -1.93 0.12
N VAL A 102 5.02 -0.99 0.85
CA VAL A 102 5.58 -0.49 2.11
C VAL A 102 4.52 -0.49 3.21
N GLY A 103 4.82 -1.06 4.37
CA GLY A 103 3.92 -1.01 5.51
C GLY A 103 3.84 0.39 6.11
N LEU A 104 4.99 0.93 6.53
CA LEU A 104 5.14 2.29 7.04
C LEU A 104 6.26 3.02 6.29
N ALA A 105 5.98 4.19 5.74
CA ALA A 105 6.97 5.04 5.09
C ALA A 105 7.15 6.35 5.87
N GLN A 106 8.37 6.65 6.26
CA GLN A 106 8.75 7.86 6.98
C GLN A 106 9.89 8.57 6.24
N ASN A 107 9.68 9.81 5.85
CA ASN A 107 10.66 10.61 5.12
C ASN A 107 11.24 9.87 3.90
N SER A 108 10.38 9.10 3.21
CA SER A 108 10.79 8.14 2.19
C SER A 108 10.00 8.33 0.89
N THR A 109 10.58 7.87 -0.21
CA THR A 109 9.92 7.90 -1.52
C THR A 109 9.63 6.49 -2.00
N VAL A 110 8.37 6.24 -2.37
CA VAL A 110 7.91 5.01 -3.02
C VAL A 110 7.49 5.38 -4.44
N GLN A 111 8.18 4.86 -5.45
CA GLN A 111 7.89 5.27 -6.83
C GLN A 111 8.00 4.13 -7.84
N TYR A 112 7.22 4.22 -8.92
CA TYR A 112 7.23 3.21 -10.01
C TYR A 112 6.99 1.79 -9.51
N CYS A 113 6.20 1.64 -8.45
CA CYS A 113 5.91 0.36 -7.83
C CYS A 113 4.49 -0.12 -8.15
N ALA A 114 4.30 -1.43 -8.13
CA ALA A 114 3.01 -2.04 -8.42
C ALA A 114 2.63 -3.09 -7.37
N ASN A 115 1.35 -3.12 -6.98
CA ASN A 115 0.76 -4.21 -6.23
C ASN A 115 -0.36 -4.86 -7.02
N THR A 116 -0.25 -6.17 -7.25
CA THR A 116 -1.30 -6.99 -7.88
C THR A 116 -1.82 -8.08 -6.95
N GLY A 117 -1.21 -8.23 -5.76
CA GLY A 117 -1.66 -9.17 -4.74
C GLY A 117 -2.83 -8.62 -3.92
N ASP A 118 -3.69 -9.51 -3.46
CA ASP A 118 -4.85 -9.15 -2.65
C ASP A 118 -4.45 -8.86 -1.19
N LEU A 119 -5.13 -7.89 -0.59
CA LEU A 119 -4.89 -7.48 0.79
C LEU A 119 -6.16 -7.68 1.62
N THR A 120 -6.16 -8.71 2.46
CA THR A 120 -7.26 -8.98 3.42
C THR A 120 -6.84 -8.55 4.81
N SER A 121 -7.60 -7.67 5.46
CA SER A 121 -7.07 -7.01 6.64
C SER A 121 -8.12 -6.62 7.69
N TRP A 122 -7.80 -6.95 8.96
CA TRP A 122 -8.37 -6.34 10.16
C TRP A 122 -7.61 -5.07 10.60
N THR A 123 -6.61 -4.65 9.86
CA THR A 123 -5.66 -3.61 10.30
C THR A 123 -6.25 -2.21 10.24
N PRO A 124 -5.84 -1.30 11.14
CA PRO A 124 -6.31 0.08 11.12
C PRO A 124 -5.87 0.88 9.89
N CYS A 125 -4.75 0.51 9.23
CA CYS A 125 -4.23 1.23 8.08
C CYS A 125 -3.83 0.23 6.98
N THR A 126 -4.61 0.16 5.91
CA THR A 126 -4.31 -0.71 4.76
C THR A 126 -4.34 0.09 3.47
N GLY A 127 -3.26 0.04 2.70
CA GLY A 127 -3.17 0.67 1.39
C GLY A 127 -2.62 -0.28 0.32
N GLY A 128 -3.13 -0.18 -0.88
CA GLY A 128 -2.66 -1.02 -1.98
C GLY A 128 -1.16 -0.91 -2.22
N ILE A 129 -0.57 0.26 -1.99
CA ILE A 129 0.88 0.51 -2.09
C ILE A 129 1.49 0.73 -0.70
N VAL A 130 0.96 1.65 0.11
CA VAL A 130 1.54 2.00 1.41
C VAL A 130 0.48 1.93 2.50
N GLY A 131 0.74 1.21 3.59
CA GLY A 131 -0.16 1.17 4.75
C GLY A 131 -0.28 2.55 5.40
N GLN A 132 0.85 3.13 5.80
CA GLN A 132 0.89 4.47 6.38
C GLN A 132 2.04 5.31 5.81
N LEU A 133 1.73 6.53 5.39
CA LEU A 133 2.65 7.48 4.81
C LEU A 133 2.78 8.70 5.74
N ILE A 134 3.97 8.98 6.26
CA ILE A 134 4.20 10.07 7.22
C ILE A 134 5.46 10.89 6.91
N GLN A 135 5.55 12.08 7.49
CA GLN A 135 6.76 12.92 7.52
C GLN A 135 7.43 13.10 6.16
N ASN A 136 6.82 13.92 5.31
CA ASN A 136 7.35 14.29 3.98
C ASN A 136 7.57 13.10 3.01
N SER A 137 6.94 11.97 3.28
CA SER A 137 7.03 10.82 2.38
C SER A 137 6.17 10.99 1.13
N LYS A 138 6.56 10.29 0.06
CA LYS A 138 5.91 10.43 -1.25
C LYS A 138 5.58 9.07 -1.86
N VAL A 139 4.45 9.01 -2.55
CA VAL A 139 4.08 7.90 -3.45
C VAL A 139 3.87 8.47 -4.84
N ILE A 140 4.67 8.04 -5.81
CA ILE A 140 4.67 8.64 -7.17
C ILE A 140 4.69 7.55 -8.24
N ASN A 141 3.84 7.69 -9.27
CA ASN A 141 3.81 6.76 -10.40
C ASN A 141 3.64 5.29 -9.98
N CYS A 142 2.79 5.05 -8.99
CA CYS A 142 2.50 3.72 -8.48
C CYS A 142 1.07 3.30 -8.83
N TYR A 143 0.85 2.00 -8.91
CA TYR A 143 -0.51 1.50 -9.10
C TYR A 143 -0.80 0.23 -8.29
N SER A 144 -2.07 0.02 -7.97
CA SER A 144 -2.55 -1.21 -7.36
C SER A 144 -3.78 -1.72 -8.09
N THR A 145 -3.77 -3.02 -8.42
CA THR A 145 -4.89 -3.74 -9.02
C THR A 145 -5.38 -4.89 -8.15
N GLY A 146 -4.68 -5.18 -7.05
CA GLY A 146 -5.11 -6.18 -6.07
C GLY A 146 -6.40 -5.78 -5.36
N LYS A 147 -7.19 -6.78 -4.99
CA LYS A 147 -8.41 -6.58 -4.20
C LYS A 147 -8.06 -6.17 -2.77
N ILE A 148 -8.81 -5.24 -2.20
CA ILE A 148 -8.75 -4.88 -0.79
C ILE A 148 -10.00 -5.42 -0.10
N VAL A 149 -9.81 -6.30 0.89
CA VAL A 149 -10.89 -6.93 1.66
C VAL A 149 -10.80 -6.46 3.12
N PRO A 150 -11.51 -5.40 3.47
CA PRO A 150 -11.63 -4.95 4.85
C PRO A 150 -12.37 -5.97 5.71
N LEU A 151 -11.83 -6.28 6.88
CA LEU A 151 -12.48 -7.11 7.87
C LEU A 151 -12.84 -6.26 9.11
N GLY A 152 -13.89 -6.65 9.83
CA GLY A 152 -14.16 -6.15 11.17
C GLY A 152 -15.12 -4.99 11.33
N LYS A 153 -15.08 -4.36 12.53
CA LYS A 153 -16.10 -3.39 13.03
C LYS A 153 -15.52 -2.03 13.41
N GLY A 154 -14.20 -1.84 13.30
CA GLY A 154 -13.50 -0.66 13.82
C GLY A 154 -13.43 0.52 12.88
N THR A 155 -12.85 1.62 13.37
CA THR A 155 -12.35 2.73 12.54
C THR A 155 -11.08 2.25 11.84
N THR A 156 -11.19 1.98 10.58
CA THR A 156 -10.08 1.49 9.77
C THR A 156 -9.95 2.33 8.53
N ASP A 157 -8.71 2.59 8.14
CA ASP A 157 -8.37 3.43 6.99
C ASP A 157 -7.90 2.53 5.85
N PHE A 158 -8.79 2.33 4.87
CA PHE A 158 -8.50 1.54 3.67
C PHE A 158 -8.43 2.47 2.46
N GLY A 159 -7.30 2.44 1.77
CA GLY A 159 -7.11 3.21 0.54
C GLY A 159 -6.53 2.38 -0.59
N GLY A 160 -6.96 2.64 -1.81
CA GLY A 160 -6.44 1.95 -2.99
C GLY A 160 -4.93 2.14 -3.18
N ILE A 161 -4.40 3.28 -2.73
CA ILE A 161 -2.96 3.60 -2.77
C ILE A 161 -2.38 3.66 -1.36
N ALA A 162 -2.95 4.46 -0.46
CA ALA A 162 -2.45 4.59 0.91
C ALA A 162 -3.57 4.44 1.94
N GLY A 163 -3.33 3.68 3.03
CA GLY A 163 -4.27 3.57 4.14
C GLY A 163 -4.44 4.90 4.84
N THR A 164 -3.36 5.43 5.41
CA THR A 164 -3.36 6.75 6.09
C THR A 164 -2.19 7.60 5.63
N VAL A 165 -2.43 8.90 5.50
CA VAL A 165 -1.40 9.89 5.19
C VAL A 165 -1.28 10.96 6.27
N GLY A 166 -0.06 11.42 6.52
CA GLY A 166 0.30 12.42 7.53
C GLY A 166 0.87 13.70 6.95
N THR A 167 1.58 14.44 7.78
CA THR A 167 2.11 15.77 7.46
C THR A 167 3.14 15.75 6.33
N GLY A 168 3.01 16.66 5.38
CA GLY A 168 3.95 16.90 4.29
C GLY A 168 4.03 15.78 3.26
N THR A 169 3.05 14.89 3.24
CA THR A 169 3.01 13.74 2.32
C THR A 169 2.49 14.12 0.95
N GLU A 170 2.92 13.39 -0.07
CA GLU A 170 2.48 13.58 -1.46
C GLU A 170 2.08 12.24 -2.09
N ILE A 171 0.96 12.23 -2.81
CA ILE A 171 0.55 11.13 -3.71
C ILE A 171 0.28 11.72 -5.07
N ARG A 172 1.08 11.33 -6.07
CA ARG A 172 1.01 11.88 -7.42
C ARG A 172 1.05 10.79 -8.49
N HIS A 173 0.25 10.97 -9.52
CA HIS A 173 0.25 10.09 -10.70
C HIS A 173 0.08 8.61 -10.32
N CYS A 174 -0.81 8.33 -9.38
CA CYS A 174 -1.10 6.98 -8.92
C CYS A 174 -2.49 6.55 -9.37
N TYR A 175 -2.69 5.25 -9.58
CA TYR A 175 -4.03 4.76 -9.83
C TYR A 175 -4.33 3.44 -9.10
N PHE A 176 -5.60 3.29 -8.73
CA PHE A 176 -6.16 2.08 -8.15
C PHE A 176 -7.23 1.51 -9.09
N ALA A 177 -6.95 0.32 -9.62
CA ALA A 177 -7.85 -0.41 -10.50
C ALA A 177 -8.27 -1.76 -9.90
N GLY A 178 -8.16 -1.91 -8.58
CA GLY A 178 -8.61 -3.07 -7.82
C GLY A 178 -10.05 -2.90 -7.30
N GLU A 179 -10.60 -3.99 -6.79
CA GLU A 179 -11.90 -4.03 -6.11
C GLU A 179 -11.74 -3.74 -4.61
N VAL A 180 -12.70 -3.04 -4.00
CA VAL A 180 -12.87 -2.97 -2.55
C VAL A 180 -14.05 -3.85 -2.16
N ASP A 181 -13.79 -5.03 -1.60
CA ASP A 181 -14.81 -6.00 -1.19
C ASP A 181 -15.26 -5.77 0.25
N LEU A 182 -16.42 -5.17 0.42
CA LEU A 182 -17.01 -4.88 1.74
C LEU A 182 -17.88 -6.01 2.30
N SER A 183 -17.94 -7.16 1.67
CA SER A 183 -18.85 -8.27 2.07
C SER A 183 -18.61 -8.75 3.51
N GLN A 184 -17.38 -8.62 4.01
CA GLN A 184 -16.97 -9.01 5.36
C GLN A 184 -16.82 -7.81 6.34
N TYR A 185 -17.11 -6.60 5.87
CA TYR A 185 -17.01 -5.40 6.69
C TYR A 185 -18.34 -5.10 7.39
N THR A 186 -18.38 -5.28 8.69
CA THR A 186 -19.60 -5.18 9.50
C THR A 186 -19.69 -3.92 10.36
N ALA A 187 -18.83 -2.91 10.12
CA ALA A 187 -18.88 -1.67 10.88
C ALA A 187 -20.17 -0.90 10.65
N THR A 188 -20.86 -0.59 11.74
CA THR A 188 -22.06 0.24 11.77
C THR A 188 -21.78 1.71 12.07
N THR A 189 -20.50 2.07 12.26
CA THR A 189 -20.10 3.43 12.63
C THR A 189 -20.03 4.34 11.39
N PRO A 190 -20.33 5.64 11.53
CA PRO A 190 -20.24 6.62 10.44
C PRO A 190 -18.79 6.90 9.98
N TYR A 191 -17.80 6.28 10.60
CA TYR A 191 -16.38 6.50 10.34
C TYR A 191 -15.80 5.48 9.35
N LYS A 192 -16.52 5.19 8.27
CA LYS A 192 -15.94 4.46 7.15
C LYS A 192 -14.93 5.35 6.45
N ARG A 193 -13.66 5.08 6.66
CA ARG A 193 -12.59 5.75 5.92
C ARG A 193 -12.10 4.84 4.80
N LEU A 194 -12.94 4.76 3.78
CA LEU A 194 -12.67 4.00 2.56
C LEU A 194 -12.40 5.00 1.45
N GLY A 195 -11.23 4.93 0.85
CA GLY A 195 -10.87 5.80 -0.25
C GLY A 195 -10.31 5.04 -1.45
N GLY A 196 -10.71 5.41 -2.64
CA GLY A 196 -10.12 4.90 -3.87
C GLY A 196 -8.62 5.24 -3.98
N ILE A 197 -8.19 6.32 -3.33
CA ILE A 197 -6.78 6.70 -3.23
C ILE A 197 -6.30 6.59 -1.78
N VAL A 198 -6.96 7.28 -0.82
CA VAL A 198 -6.54 7.35 0.57
C VAL A 198 -7.69 7.07 1.51
N GLY A 199 -7.50 6.17 2.48
CA GLY A 199 -8.49 5.88 3.51
C GLY A 199 -8.63 7.03 4.49
N GLY A 200 -7.56 7.42 5.15
CA GLY A 200 -7.56 8.45 6.18
C GLY A 200 -6.46 9.50 6.04
N VAL A 201 -6.74 10.70 6.54
CA VAL A 201 -5.78 11.80 6.61
C VAL A 201 -5.65 12.25 8.04
N SER A 202 -4.45 12.17 8.60
CA SER A 202 -4.13 12.55 9.98
C SER A 202 -3.59 13.96 10.13
N SER A 203 -3.38 14.70 9.01
CA SER A 203 -2.92 16.09 9.01
C SER A 203 -3.62 16.90 7.92
N ASP A 204 -3.43 18.22 7.93
CA ASP A 204 -4.13 19.14 7.03
C ASP A 204 -3.35 19.54 5.76
N THR A 205 -2.21 18.91 5.46
CA THR A 205 -1.34 19.35 4.38
C THR A 205 -0.82 18.25 3.43
N PRO A 206 -1.57 17.18 3.14
CA PRO A 206 -1.16 16.26 2.08
C PRO A 206 -1.34 16.91 0.70
N VAL A 207 -0.50 16.53 -0.25
CA VAL A 207 -0.60 16.97 -1.65
C VAL A 207 -1.08 15.81 -2.51
N PHE A 208 -2.11 16.04 -3.30
CA PHE A 208 -2.65 15.08 -4.25
C PHE A 208 -2.63 15.66 -5.65
N GLU A 209 -2.19 14.87 -6.65
CA GLU A 209 -2.13 15.33 -8.02
C GLU A 209 -2.26 14.16 -9.01
N ASN A 210 -3.19 14.29 -9.96
CA ASN A 210 -3.37 13.33 -11.06
C ASN A 210 -3.47 11.88 -10.63
N ASN A 211 -4.28 11.61 -9.60
CA ASN A 211 -4.55 10.26 -9.14
C ASN A 211 -5.93 9.79 -9.65
N TYR A 212 -6.06 8.50 -9.92
CA TYR A 212 -7.27 7.91 -10.49
C TYR A 212 -7.66 6.62 -9.75
N PHE A 213 -8.96 6.34 -9.68
CA PHE A 213 -9.46 5.11 -9.09
C PHE A 213 -10.72 4.63 -9.81
N ILE A 214 -11.00 3.32 -9.71
CA ILE A 214 -12.22 2.75 -10.28
C ILE A 214 -13.45 3.31 -9.55
N GLU A 215 -14.39 3.83 -10.33
CA GLU A 215 -15.68 4.23 -9.84
C GLU A 215 -16.42 3.03 -9.24
N THR A 216 -16.69 3.10 -7.95
CA THR A 216 -17.38 2.06 -7.19
C THR A 216 -18.40 2.72 -6.27
N GLU A 217 -19.57 2.11 -6.13
CA GLU A 217 -20.61 2.62 -5.26
C GLU A 217 -20.08 2.75 -3.80
N ASN A 218 -20.31 3.90 -3.19
CA ASN A 218 -19.90 4.22 -1.83
C ASN A 218 -18.38 4.35 -1.58
N VAL A 219 -17.56 4.43 -2.62
CA VAL A 219 -16.12 4.73 -2.52
C VAL A 219 -15.85 6.10 -3.10
N THR A 220 -15.24 6.99 -2.33
CA THR A 220 -14.74 8.30 -2.76
C THR A 220 -13.22 8.28 -2.84
N ALA A 221 -12.59 9.28 -3.45
CA ALA A 221 -11.13 9.37 -3.50
C ALA A 221 -10.48 9.33 -2.10
N CYS A 222 -11.06 10.10 -1.18
CA CYS A 222 -10.76 10.11 0.25
C CYS A 222 -11.97 10.69 1.00
N SER A 223 -12.25 10.22 2.19
CA SER A 223 -13.39 10.69 2.99
C SER A 223 -13.35 12.19 3.35
N LYS A 224 -12.15 12.78 3.44
CA LYS A 224 -11.93 14.21 3.79
C LYS A 224 -11.54 15.08 2.60
N TYR A 225 -10.90 14.49 1.58
CA TYR A 225 -10.33 15.20 0.43
C TYR A 225 -10.82 14.56 -0.87
N THR A 226 -11.91 15.07 -1.42
CA THR A 226 -12.47 14.57 -2.69
C THR A 226 -11.52 14.78 -3.86
N GLU A 227 -10.65 15.79 -3.79
CA GLU A 227 -9.60 16.09 -4.75
C GLU A 227 -8.41 15.11 -4.70
N ALA A 228 -8.40 14.16 -3.80
CA ALA A 228 -7.32 13.15 -3.72
C ALA A 228 -7.21 12.31 -4.99
N GLY A 229 -8.27 12.20 -5.78
CA GLY A 229 -8.25 11.48 -7.05
C GLY A 229 -9.55 11.61 -7.82
N THR A 230 -9.51 11.21 -9.08
CA THR A 230 -10.64 11.22 -10.02
C THR A 230 -11.16 9.80 -10.26
N ALA A 231 -12.46 9.60 -10.08
CA ALA A 231 -13.12 8.33 -10.39
C ALA A 231 -13.21 8.14 -11.91
N LYS A 232 -12.94 6.93 -12.36
CA LYS A 232 -13.06 6.50 -13.76
C LYS A 232 -13.73 5.13 -13.82
N SER A 233 -14.49 4.86 -14.86
CA SER A 233 -15.03 3.50 -15.05
C SER A 233 -13.88 2.52 -15.39
N LEU A 234 -14.04 1.26 -15.02
CA LEU A 234 -13.07 0.21 -15.37
C LEU A 234 -12.88 0.14 -16.89
N GLU A 235 -13.98 0.17 -17.64
CA GLU A 235 -13.95 0.16 -19.10
C GLU A 235 -13.09 1.28 -19.69
N TYR A 236 -13.14 2.48 -19.11
CA TYR A 236 -12.31 3.61 -19.56
C TYR A 236 -10.84 3.40 -19.16
N MET A 237 -10.57 2.88 -17.95
CA MET A 237 -9.20 2.65 -17.48
C MET A 237 -8.46 1.55 -18.27
N GLU A 238 -9.17 0.73 -19.04
CA GLU A 238 -8.61 -0.30 -19.93
C GLU A 238 -8.34 0.23 -21.35
N THR A 239 -8.58 1.52 -21.63
CA THR A 239 -8.41 2.10 -22.97
C THR A 239 -7.05 2.77 -23.17
N GLU A 240 -6.68 2.93 -24.46
CA GLU A 240 -5.53 3.74 -24.87
C GLU A 240 -5.72 5.22 -24.48
N ASP A 241 -6.96 5.70 -24.46
CA ASP A 241 -7.28 7.08 -24.07
C ASP A 241 -6.92 7.34 -22.60
N PHE A 242 -7.21 6.40 -21.71
CA PHE A 242 -6.78 6.51 -20.31
C PHE A 242 -5.26 6.47 -20.18
N PHE A 243 -4.60 5.57 -20.90
CA PHE A 243 -3.13 5.54 -20.93
C PHE A 243 -2.54 6.87 -21.37
N ASN A 244 -3.10 7.48 -22.43
CA ASN A 244 -2.69 8.79 -22.91
C ASN A 244 -2.99 9.90 -21.88
N GLU A 245 -4.14 9.84 -21.18
CA GLU A 245 -4.49 10.80 -20.13
C GLU A 245 -3.45 10.77 -19.00
N ILE A 246 -3.15 9.60 -18.44
CA ILE A 246 -2.21 9.49 -17.32
C ILE A 246 -0.78 9.85 -17.70
N THR A 247 -0.33 9.53 -18.91
CA THR A 247 1.02 9.87 -19.38
C THR A 247 1.16 11.35 -19.74
N THR A 248 0.15 11.95 -20.33
CA THR A 248 0.12 13.40 -20.61
C THR A 248 0.06 14.21 -19.32
N ALA A 249 -0.61 13.71 -18.29
CA ALA A 249 -0.64 14.33 -16.96
C ALA A 249 0.70 14.23 -16.21
N GLY A 250 1.74 13.61 -16.78
CA GLY A 250 3.08 13.49 -16.21
C GLY A 250 3.34 12.13 -15.55
N GLY A 251 2.41 11.18 -15.63
CA GLY A 251 2.60 9.82 -15.19
C GLY A 251 3.66 9.11 -16.03
N ASN A 252 4.56 8.38 -15.38
CA ASN A 252 5.57 7.57 -16.04
C ASN A 252 5.53 6.16 -15.44
N TYR A 253 4.84 5.26 -16.12
CA TYR A 253 4.66 3.88 -15.65
C TYR A 253 5.57 2.95 -16.44
N ARG A 254 6.39 2.19 -15.75
CA ARG A 254 7.10 1.06 -16.37
C ARG A 254 6.16 -0.13 -16.43
N PHE A 255 5.70 -0.44 -17.61
CA PHE A 255 5.17 -1.77 -17.88
C PHE A 255 6.36 -2.70 -18.11
N ASN A 256 6.41 -3.84 -17.41
CA ASN A 256 7.41 -4.85 -17.69
C ASN A 256 7.32 -5.24 -19.18
N SER A 257 8.48 -5.46 -19.80
CA SER A 257 8.62 -5.84 -21.22
C SER A 257 7.81 -7.06 -21.65
N ASN A 258 7.13 -7.72 -20.73
CA ASN A 258 6.29 -8.90 -20.95
C ASN A 258 4.78 -8.57 -21.03
N GLY A 259 4.39 -7.30 -21.06
CA GLY A 259 3.00 -6.87 -21.31
C GLY A 259 1.97 -7.33 -20.27
N THR A 260 2.41 -7.63 -19.04
CA THR A 260 1.50 -8.01 -17.93
C THR A 260 1.78 -7.18 -16.70
#